data_03f20ea9171df495742fdc618e63fc54
#
_entry.id   03f20ea9171df495742fdc618e63fc54
#
_cell.length_a   1.000
_cell.length_b   1.000
_cell.length_c   1.000
_cell.angle_alpha   90.00
_cell.angle_beta   90.00
_cell.angle_gamma   90.00
#
_symmetry.space_group_name_H-M   'P 1'
#
loop_
_entity.id
_entity.type
_entity.pdbx_description
1 polymer ?
#
loop_
_entity_poly.entity_id
_entity_poly.type
_entity_poly.pdbx_seq_one_letter_code
_entity_poly.pdbx_strand_id
1 'polypeptide(L)'
;MLFATKLQNFVAITGCCFVTFKLFLLKISKMKNGIAFLILLIVNFCFGQNKFDQKEAEKFQKTINGEYADPKTSPLMGEDLKTFKTLDFYPINSKYFVNAKFEKAQNEKVFEMKTTGTRTPKYIKYGTLYFTIDGVALKLNVYRNIELSKTKEYKDHLFLPFSDLTSGKESYIGGRYIDLKIPKGNTIAVDFNQAYNPYCAYNHKYSCPLVPLENDLNVEIKAGVKTFH
;
A
#
# COMPACT_ATOMS: atom_id res chain seq x y z
N MET A 1 27.41 40.46 -4.94
CA MET A 1 27.69 39.87 -3.62
C MET A 1 26.41 39.29 -3.03
N LEU A 2 25.65 38.44 -3.78
CA LEU A 2 24.31 37.91 -3.39
C LEU A 2 24.09 36.48 -3.91
N PHE A 3 25.13 35.75 -4.26
CA PHE A 3 25.04 34.35 -4.75
C PHE A 3 25.68 33.32 -3.81
N ALA A 4 26.28 33.73 -2.70
CA ALA A 4 27.00 32.84 -1.79
C ALA A 4 26.11 32.29 -0.65
N THR A 5 24.97 32.92 -0.33
CA THR A 5 24.17 32.59 0.84
C THR A 5 23.06 31.53 0.58
N LYS A 6 22.78 31.21 -0.69
CA LYS A 6 21.76 30.18 -1.04
C LYS A 6 22.32 28.78 -1.21
N LEU A 7 23.62 28.60 -1.29
CA LEU A 7 24.27 27.29 -1.38
C LEU A 7 24.58 26.66 0.00
N GLN A 8 24.61 27.46 1.07
CA GLN A 8 24.95 26.93 2.40
C GLN A 8 23.83 26.13 3.08
N ASN A 9 22.57 26.43 2.76
CA ASN A 9 21.43 25.70 3.38
C ASN A 9 21.07 24.39 2.67
N PHE A 10 21.59 24.14 1.46
CA PHE A 10 21.39 22.85 0.77
C PHE A 10 22.49 21.82 1.13
N VAL A 11 23.64 22.29 1.63
CA VAL A 11 24.78 21.45 2.02
C VAL A 11 24.63 20.89 3.43
N ALA A 12 23.79 21.47 4.29
CA ALA A 12 23.67 21.05 5.69
C ALA A 12 22.91 19.73 5.89
N ILE A 13 22.01 19.34 4.97
CA ILE A 13 21.24 18.06 5.10
C ILE A 13 21.95 16.92 4.38
N THR A 14 22.73 17.20 3.32
CA THR A 14 23.55 16.19 2.63
C THR A 14 24.96 16.06 3.23
N GLY A 15 25.43 17.06 3.97
CA GLY A 15 26.79 17.14 4.52
C GLY A 15 27.06 16.09 5.62
N CYS A 16 26.08 15.77 6.45
CA CYS A 16 26.29 14.80 7.53
C CYS A 16 26.49 13.36 7.02
N CYS A 17 25.84 13.02 5.90
CA CYS A 17 26.00 11.70 5.26
C CYS A 17 27.31 11.60 4.45
N PHE A 18 27.76 12.70 3.83
CA PHE A 18 28.96 12.71 3.00
C PHE A 18 30.26 12.79 3.81
N VAL A 19 30.26 13.52 4.92
CA VAL A 19 31.44 13.61 5.81
C VAL A 19 31.65 12.32 6.58
N THR A 20 30.58 11.68 7.04
CA THR A 20 30.64 10.36 7.66
C THR A 20 31.05 9.28 6.66
N PHE A 21 30.59 9.37 5.41
CA PHE A 21 30.95 8.44 4.35
C PHE A 21 32.45 8.61 3.95
N LYS A 22 32.97 9.83 3.86
CA LYS A 22 34.38 10.08 3.51
C LYS A 22 35.34 9.69 4.62
N LEU A 23 34.98 9.94 5.89
CA LEU A 23 35.74 9.47 7.06
C LEU A 23 35.66 7.94 7.22
N PHE A 24 34.55 7.35 6.83
CA PHE A 24 34.36 5.91 6.81
C PHE A 24 35.19 5.21 5.75
N LEU A 25 35.25 5.76 4.50
CA LEU A 25 36.11 5.24 3.44
C LEU A 25 37.61 5.35 3.73
N LEU A 26 38.04 6.43 4.41
CA LEU A 26 39.45 6.60 4.85
C LEU A 26 39.84 5.61 5.94
N LYS A 27 38.89 5.15 6.76
CA LYS A 27 39.13 4.12 7.80
C LYS A 27 39.15 2.71 7.24
N ILE A 28 38.41 2.44 6.13
CA ILE A 28 38.37 1.14 5.44
C ILE A 28 39.72 0.81 4.79
N SER A 29 40.46 1.77 4.28
CA SER A 29 41.75 1.53 3.61
C SER A 29 42.82 0.93 4.53
N LYS A 30 42.59 0.92 5.84
CA LYS A 30 43.51 0.34 6.86
C LYS A 30 42.99 -0.99 7.46
N MET A 31 41.81 -1.46 7.04
CA MET A 31 41.22 -2.70 7.56
C MET A 31 41.51 -3.89 6.64
N LYS A 32 41.82 -5.05 7.25
CA LYS A 32 42.07 -6.30 6.50
C LYS A 32 40.82 -6.64 5.65
N ASN A 33 41.05 -7.04 4.41
CA ASN A 33 40.07 -7.17 3.31
C ASN A 33 38.73 -7.84 3.67
N GLY A 34 38.66 -8.74 4.65
CA GLY A 34 37.42 -9.44 5.01
C GLY A 34 36.37 -8.57 5.74
N ILE A 35 36.83 -7.64 6.58
CA ILE A 35 35.92 -6.76 7.37
C ILE A 35 35.36 -5.64 6.46
N ALA A 36 36.15 -5.14 5.52
CA ALA A 36 35.70 -4.17 4.53
C ALA A 36 34.59 -4.74 3.63
N PHE A 37 34.69 -6.02 3.25
CA PHE A 37 33.67 -6.71 2.44
C PHE A 37 32.35 -6.90 3.22
N LEU A 38 32.44 -7.23 4.51
CA LEU A 38 31.26 -7.38 5.39
C LEU A 38 30.51 -6.06 5.58
N ILE A 39 31.24 -4.95 5.72
CA ILE A 39 30.65 -3.62 5.86
C ILE A 39 30.02 -3.16 4.53
N LEU A 40 30.62 -3.48 3.40
CA LEU A 40 30.03 -3.18 2.08
C LEU A 40 28.71 -3.93 1.83
N LEU A 41 28.60 -5.16 2.34
CA LEU A 41 27.36 -5.95 2.28
C LEU A 41 26.25 -5.36 3.16
N ILE A 42 26.58 -4.82 4.33
CA ILE A 42 25.59 -4.22 5.24
C ILE A 42 25.06 -2.89 4.67
N VAL A 43 25.90 -2.09 4.01
CA VAL A 43 25.50 -0.82 3.40
C VAL A 43 24.53 -1.01 2.25
N ASN A 44 24.66 -2.10 1.48
CA ASN A 44 23.73 -2.40 0.39
C ASN A 44 22.34 -2.86 0.87
N PHE A 45 22.21 -3.32 2.12
CA PHE A 45 20.91 -3.73 2.69
C PHE A 45 20.02 -2.53 3.09
N CYS A 46 20.61 -1.32 3.20
CA CYS A 46 19.88 -0.11 3.57
C CYS A 46 19.28 0.66 2.37
N PHE A 47 19.59 0.28 1.13
CA PHE A 47 19.08 0.97 -0.06
C PHE A 47 17.90 0.24 -0.65
N GLY A 48 16.69 0.64 -0.30
CA GLY A 48 15.52 0.16 -0.99
C GLY A 48 14.20 0.11 -0.22
N GLN A 49 14.16 0.53 1.03
CA GLN A 49 12.89 0.64 1.73
C GLN A 49 12.15 1.92 1.35
N ASN A 50 10.91 1.78 0.90
CA ASN A 50 10.03 2.93 0.73
C ASN A 50 9.78 3.57 2.10
N LYS A 51 9.79 4.90 2.15
CA LYS A 51 9.48 5.65 3.36
C LYS A 51 8.01 6.06 3.33
N PHE A 52 7.40 6.10 4.49
CA PHE A 52 6.07 6.67 4.67
C PHE A 52 6.10 8.15 4.25
N ASP A 53 5.14 8.53 3.40
CA ASP A 53 4.88 9.92 3.04
C ASP A 53 3.41 10.24 3.31
N GLN A 54 3.16 11.04 4.34
CA GLN A 54 1.82 11.45 4.72
C GLN A 54 1.08 12.15 3.57
N LYS A 55 1.79 12.90 2.72
CA LYS A 55 1.20 13.61 1.58
C LYS A 55 0.60 12.68 0.54
N GLU A 56 1.16 11.48 0.35
CA GLU A 56 0.59 10.50 -0.57
C GLU A 56 -0.73 9.93 -0.02
N ALA A 57 -0.84 9.69 1.29
CA ALA A 57 -2.11 9.30 1.92
C ALA A 57 -3.16 10.42 1.86
N GLU A 58 -2.78 11.68 2.14
CA GLU A 58 -3.65 12.86 2.01
C GLU A 58 -4.13 13.05 0.57
N LYS A 59 -3.23 12.88 -0.40
CA LYS A 59 -3.56 12.95 -1.82
C LYS A 59 -4.53 11.87 -2.24
N PHE A 60 -4.35 10.63 -1.75
CA PHE A 60 -5.30 9.54 -1.98
C PHE A 60 -6.67 9.89 -1.43
N GLN A 61 -6.77 10.35 -0.17
CA GLN A 61 -8.04 10.75 0.43
C GLN A 61 -8.74 11.86 -0.35
N LYS A 62 -7.98 12.86 -0.83
CA LYS A 62 -8.52 13.94 -1.68
C LYS A 62 -9.01 13.40 -3.02
N THR A 63 -8.26 12.50 -3.65
CA THR A 63 -8.62 11.92 -4.95
C THR A 63 -9.91 11.11 -4.85
N ILE A 64 -10.00 10.17 -3.91
CA ILE A 64 -11.19 9.33 -3.76
C ILE A 64 -12.42 10.15 -3.37
N ASN A 65 -12.27 11.17 -2.52
CA ASN A 65 -13.35 12.11 -2.20
C ASN A 65 -13.83 12.87 -3.46
N GLY A 66 -12.91 13.30 -4.32
CA GLY A 66 -13.24 13.94 -5.59
C GLY A 66 -14.02 13.02 -6.54
N GLU A 67 -13.60 11.76 -6.65
CA GLU A 67 -14.29 10.74 -7.45
C GLU A 67 -15.70 10.44 -6.92
N TYR A 68 -15.89 10.42 -5.60
CA TYR A 68 -17.19 10.18 -4.95
C TYR A 68 -18.12 11.41 -5.00
N ALA A 69 -17.58 12.61 -5.09
CA ALA A 69 -18.34 13.83 -5.26
C ALA A 69 -18.80 14.06 -6.72
N ASP A 70 -18.12 13.47 -7.70
CA ASP A 70 -18.46 13.63 -9.12
C ASP A 70 -19.60 12.66 -9.52
N PRO A 71 -20.77 13.16 -9.94
CA PRO A 71 -21.89 12.31 -10.37
C PRO A 71 -21.57 11.32 -11.47
N LYS A 72 -20.49 11.55 -12.25
CA LYS A 72 -20.10 10.67 -13.37
C LYS A 72 -19.31 9.45 -12.91
N THR A 73 -18.57 9.55 -11.81
CA THR A 73 -17.68 8.51 -11.29
C THR A 73 -18.15 7.92 -9.98
N SER A 74 -19.03 8.64 -9.26
CA SER A 74 -19.48 8.29 -7.92
C SER A 74 -20.21 6.93 -7.86
N PRO A 75 -19.91 6.08 -6.87
CA PRO A 75 -20.76 4.94 -6.55
C PRO A 75 -22.03 5.34 -5.79
N LEU A 76 -22.08 6.56 -5.23
CA LEU A 76 -23.20 7.08 -4.46
C LEU A 76 -24.40 7.38 -5.36
N MET A 77 -25.59 7.34 -4.77
CA MET A 77 -26.84 7.63 -5.49
C MET A 77 -27.80 8.44 -4.62
N GLY A 78 -28.77 9.08 -5.30
CA GLY A 78 -29.87 9.74 -4.62
C GLY A 78 -29.42 10.82 -3.65
N GLU A 79 -29.87 10.72 -2.40
CA GLU A 79 -29.59 11.70 -1.36
C GLU A 79 -28.12 11.62 -0.89
N ASP A 80 -27.53 10.43 -0.84
CA ASP A 80 -26.12 10.26 -0.46
C ASP A 80 -25.19 11.04 -1.38
N LEU A 81 -25.44 11.03 -2.70
CA LEU A 81 -24.63 11.78 -3.65
C LEU A 81 -24.85 13.31 -3.48
N LYS A 82 -26.09 13.75 -3.24
CA LYS A 82 -26.41 15.18 -3.10
C LYS A 82 -25.81 15.79 -1.83
N THR A 83 -25.78 15.02 -0.75
CA THR A 83 -25.32 15.49 0.57
C THR A 83 -23.86 15.14 0.84
N PHE A 84 -23.21 14.40 -0.05
CA PHE A 84 -21.84 13.96 0.13
C PHE A 84 -20.86 15.13 0.31
N LYS A 85 -20.04 15.04 1.32
CA LYS A 85 -18.95 16.00 1.59
C LYS A 85 -17.59 15.31 1.56
N THR A 86 -17.47 14.23 2.29
CA THR A 86 -16.24 13.45 2.43
C THR A 86 -16.56 12.05 2.96
N LEU A 87 -15.75 11.08 2.63
CA LEU A 87 -15.73 9.80 3.32
C LEU A 87 -15.19 10.00 4.74
N ASP A 88 -15.61 9.16 5.68
CA ASP A 88 -14.99 9.10 7.00
C ASP A 88 -13.73 8.24 6.96
N PHE A 89 -12.62 8.78 7.40
CA PHE A 89 -11.32 8.11 7.44
C PHE A 89 -10.83 7.96 8.87
N TYR A 90 -10.04 6.93 9.10
CA TYR A 90 -9.17 6.92 10.27
C TYR A 90 -8.09 8.01 10.14
N PRO A 91 -7.55 8.53 11.24
CA PRO A 91 -6.39 9.41 11.21
C PRO A 91 -5.21 8.73 10.50
N ILE A 92 -4.54 9.48 9.63
CA ILE A 92 -3.33 8.98 8.94
C ILE A 92 -2.25 8.66 9.97
N ASN A 93 -1.70 7.45 9.88
CA ASN A 93 -0.70 6.97 10.84
C ASN A 93 0.37 6.13 10.14
N SER A 94 1.64 6.53 10.31
CA SER A 94 2.81 5.85 9.74
C SER A 94 2.97 4.39 10.19
N LYS A 95 2.40 4.01 11.34
CA LYS A 95 2.34 2.63 11.84
C LYS A 95 1.73 1.67 10.82
N TYR A 96 0.77 2.14 10.03
CA TYR A 96 0.05 1.36 9.03
C TYR A 96 0.65 1.45 7.62
N PHE A 97 1.86 1.98 7.51
CA PHE A 97 2.70 1.85 6.33
C PHE A 97 3.77 0.79 6.56
N VAL A 98 3.75 -0.28 5.78
CA VAL A 98 4.69 -1.38 5.95
C VAL A 98 5.45 -1.68 4.66
N ASN A 99 6.72 -2.03 4.78
CA ASN A 99 7.51 -2.61 3.70
C ASN A 99 7.40 -4.14 3.83
N ALA A 100 6.47 -4.72 3.12
CA ALA A 100 6.21 -6.14 3.16
C ALA A 100 7.23 -6.93 2.32
N LYS A 101 7.74 -8.05 2.83
CA LYS A 101 8.45 -9.04 2.04
C LYS A 101 7.45 -9.65 1.05
N PHE A 102 7.74 -9.57 -0.22
CA PHE A 102 6.94 -10.14 -1.30
C PHE A 102 7.52 -11.47 -1.76
N GLU A 103 6.71 -12.50 -1.73
CA GLU A 103 7.04 -13.80 -2.31
C GLU A 103 6.08 -14.08 -3.46
N LYS A 104 6.63 -14.11 -4.69
CA LYS A 104 5.85 -14.42 -5.89
C LYS A 104 5.36 -15.86 -5.83
N ALA A 105 4.08 -16.07 -6.05
CA ALA A 105 3.49 -17.39 -6.14
C ALA A 105 3.94 -18.11 -7.42
N GLN A 106 4.08 -19.45 -7.32
CA GLN A 106 4.46 -20.30 -8.44
C GLN A 106 3.38 -21.34 -8.66
N ASN A 107 3.14 -21.71 -9.92
CA ASN A 107 2.22 -22.79 -10.32
C ASN A 107 0.76 -22.61 -9.81
N GLU A 108 0.36 -21.37 -9.55
CA GLU A 108 -1.02 -21.06 -9.14
C GLU A 108 -1.99 -21.23 -10.32
N LYS A 109 -3.19 -21.68 -10.00
CA LYS A 109 -4.27 -21.81 -10.98
C LYS A 109 -5.14 -20.57 -11.01
N VAL A 110 -5.63 -20.25 -12.20
CA VAL A 110 -6.69 -19.25 -12.35
C VAL A 110 -7.96 -19.78 -11.69
N PHE A 111 -8.63 -18.93 -10.93
CA PHE A 111 -9.88 -19.25 -10.25
C PHE A 111 -10.90 -18.13 -10.43
N GLU A 112 -12.16 -18.45 -10.22
CA GLU A 112 -13.26 -17.49 -10.20
C GLU A 112 -13.41 -16.92 -8.79
N MET A 113 -13.16 -15.62 -8.65
CA MET A 113 -13.31 -14.94 -7.37
C MET A 113 -14.80 -14.65 -7.11
N LYS A 114 -15.31 -15.12 -5.98
CA LYS A 114 -16.69 -14.83 -5.57
C LYS A 114 -16.89 -13.32 -5.40
N THR A 115 -18.10 -12.85 -5.69
CA THR A 115 -18.47 -11.45 -5.54
C THR A 115 -19.77 -11.30 -4.77
N THR A 116 -20.13 -10.08 -4.39
CA THR A 116 -21.43 -9.75 -3.75
C THR A 116 -22.62 -9.88 -4.72
N GLY A 117 -22.37 -10.05 -6.01
CA GLY A 117 -23.38 -10.20 -7.06
C GLY A 117 -23.17 -11.49 -7.86
N THR A 118 -23.55 -11.46 -9.13
CA THR A 118 -23.52 -12.65 -10.00
C THR A 118 -22.25 -12.77 -10.84
N ARG A 119 -21.39 -11.74 -10.87
CA ARG A 119 -20.14 -11.78 -11.65
C ARG A 119 -19.12 -12.70 -10.97
N THR A 120 -18.39 -13.46 -11.77
CA THR A 120 -17.29 -14.33 -11.33
C THR A 120 -16.01 -13.98 -12.07
N PRO A 121 -15.37 -12.83 -11.75
CA PRO A 121 -14.14 -12.41 -12.42
C PRO A 121 -13.01 -13.40 -12.15
N LYS A 122 -12.18 -13.63 -13.17
CA LYS A 122 -11.05 -14.56 -13.08
C LYS A 122 -9.83 -13.89 -12.50
N TYR A 123 -9.29 -14.47 -11.45
CA TYR A 123 -8.09 -14.04 -10.75
C TYR A 123 -7.06 -15.15 -10.67
N ILE A 124 -5.82 -14.77 -10.43
CA ILE A 124 -4.75 -15.66 -10.02
C ILE A 124 -4.09 -15.09 -8.76
N LYS A 125 -3.75 -15.93 -7.80
CA LYS A 125 -2.90 -15.51 -6.70
C LYS A 125 -1.52 -15.19 -7.26
N TYR A 126 -1.10 -13.93 -7.14
CA TYR A 126 0.15 -13.47 -7.71
C TYR A 126 1.32 -13.61 -6.75
N GLY A 127 1.06 -13.54 -5.44
CA GLY A 127 2.06 -13.69 -4.40
C GLY A 127 1.50 -13.52 -3.01
N THR A 128 2.39 -13.60 -2.04
CA THR A 128 2.09 -13.41 -0.62
C THR A 128 2.98 -12.30 -0.05
N LEU A 129 2.39 -11.43 0.74
CA LEU A 129 3.04 -10.36 1.47
C LEU A 129 3.22 -10.81 2.92
N TYR A 130 4.42 -10.66 3.46
CA TYR A 130 4.74 -10.90 4.87
C TYR A 130 5.21 -9.60 5.50
N PHE A 131 4.62 -9.21 6.60
CA PHE A 131 4.90 -7.97 7.31
C PHE A 131 4.59 -8.07 8.79
N THR A 132 4.90 -7.02 9.55
CA THR A 132 4.66 -6.97 10.99
C THR A 132 3.98 -5.65 11.33
N ILE A 133 2.93 -5.70 12.16
CA ILE A 133 2.30 -4.53 12.78
C ILE A 133 2.22 -4.82 14.28
N ASP A 134 2.68 -3.88 15.13
CA ASP A 134 2.75 -4.01 16.58
C ASP A 134 3.44 -5.30 17.07
N GLY A 135 4.46 -5.75 16.38
CA GLY A 135 5.16 -6.99 16.71
C GLY A 135 4.45 -8.27 16.29
N VAL A 136 3.23 -8.18 15.74
CA VAL A 136 2.49 -9.34 15.23
C VAL A 136 2.89 -9.61 13.79
N ALA A 137 3.38 -10.82 13.49
CA ALA A 137 3.69 -11.25 12.15
C ALA A 137 2.39 -11.58 11.39
N LEU A 138 2.23 -10.97 10.22
CA LEU A 138 1.02 -11.03 9.40
C LEU A 138 1.37 -11.42 7.97
N LYS A 139 0.38 -11.95 7.27
CA LYS A 139 0.49 -12.25 5.84
C LYS A 139 -0.81 -11.92 5.11
N LEU A 140 -0.69 -11.48 3.85
CA LEU A 140 -1.81 -11.27 2.93
C LEU A 140 -1.44 -11.78 1.54
N ASN A 141 -2.37 -12.38 0.85
CA ASN A 141 -2.21 -12.75 -0.55
C ASN A 141 -2.61 -11.58 -1.44
N VAL A 142 -1.86 -11.38 -2.52
CA VAL A 142 -2.19 -10.41 -3.56
C VAL A 142 -2.61 -11.14 -4.82
N TYR A 143 -3.59 -10.59 -5.50
CA TYR A 143 -4.23 -11.21 -6.65
C TYR A 143 -4.06 -10.35 -7.90
N ARG A 144 -4.05 -11.00 -9.05
CA ARG A 144 -4.06 -10.34 -10.35
C ARG A 144 -5.33 -10.71 -11.11
N ASN A 145 -6.08 -9.71 -11.53
CA ASN A 145 -7.24 -9.93 -12.39
C ASN A 145 -6.77 -10.25 -13.81
N ILE A 146 -7.23 -11.37 -14.37
CA ILE A 146 -6.75 -11.87 -15.66
C ILE A 146 -7.17 -10.95 -16.81
N GLU A 147 -8.40 -10.45 -16.79
CA GLU A 147 -8.89 -9.61 -17.88
C GLU A 147 -8.32 -8.17 -17.80
N LEU A 148 -8.35 -7.56 -16.60
CA LEU A 148 -7.78 -6.22 -16.44
C LEU A 148 -6.29 -6.18 -16.78
N SER A 149 -5.55 -7.21 -16.43
CA SER A 149 -4.11 -7.27 -16.68
C SER A 149 -3.71 -7.28 -18.16
N LYS A 150 -4.65 -7.49 -19.08
CA LYS A 150 -4.43 -7.40 -20.53
C LYS A 150 -4.43 -5.95 -21.02
N THR A 151 -4.97 -5.02 -20.25
CA THR A 151 -5.00 -3.61 -20.61
C THR A 151 -3.70 -2.91 -20.26
N LYS A 152 -3.34 -1.87 -20.99
CA LYS A 152 -2.09 -1.11 -20.76
C LYS A 152 -2.07 -0.46 -19.37
N GLU A 153 -3.22 -0.01 -18.91
CA GLU A 153 -3.39 0.70 -17.65
C GLU A 153 -3.17 -0.22 -16.45
N TYR A 154 -3.72 -1.45 -16.48
CA TYR A 154 -3.72 -2.39 -15.36
C TYR A 154 -2.71 -3.55 -15.51
N LYS A 155 -1.79 -3.48 -16.49
CA LYS A 155 -0.82 -4.57 -16.75
C LYS A 155 0.04 -4.93 -15.52
N ASP A 156 0.33 -3.96 -14.66
CA ASP A 156 1.15 -4.12 -13.46
C ASP A 156 0.32 -4.02 -12.15
N HIS A 157 -1.01 -4.01 -12.27
CA HIS A 157 -1.92 -3.89 -11.13
C HIS A 157 -1.99 -5.19 -10.33
N LEU A 158 -1.95 -5.06 -9.01
CA LEU A 158 -2.21 -6.11 -8.04
C LEU A 158 -3.34 -5.66 -7.12
N PHE A 159 -4.26 -6.56 -6.85
CA PHE A 159 -5.42 -6.37 -5.99
C PHE A 159 -5.15 -6.98 -4.63
N LEU A 160 -5.25 -6.19 -3.56
CA LEU A 160 -5.07 -6.61 -2.18
C LEU A 160 -6.38 -6.41 -1.41
N PRO A 161 -7.30 -7.40 -1.42
CA PRO A 161 -8.46 -7.40 -0.53
C PRO A 161 -8.06 -7.90 0.85
N PHE A 162 -8.60 -7.32 1.92
CA PHE A 162 -8.40 -7.79 3.30
C PHE A 162 -9.58 -7.45 4.19
N SER A 163 -9.78 -8.27 5.22
CA SER A 163 -10.61 -7.98 6.38
C SER A 163 -9.74 -7.99 7.65
N ASP A 164 -10.24 -7.40 8.71
CA ASP A 164 -9.56 -7.29 9.99
C ASP A 164 -10.58 -7.14 11.14
N LEU A 165 -10.12 -7.07 12.39
CA LEU A 165 -11.00 -6.99 13.54
C LEU A 165 -11.87 -5.71 13.64
N THR A 166 -11.64 -4.71 12.78
CA THR A 166 -12.53 -3.54 12.65
C THR A 166 -13.70 -3.79 11.71
N SER A 167 -13.64 -4.83 10.87
CA SER A 167 -14.66 -5.15 9.87
C SER A 167 -15.99 -5.50 10.53
N GLY A 168 -17.06 -4.83 10.11
CA GLY A 168 -18.40 -4.96 10.70
C GLY A 168 -18.59 -4.19 12.02
N LYS A 169 -17.60 -3.40 12.43
CA LYS A 169 -17.65 -2.47 13.58
C LYS A 169 -17.41 -1.05 13.11
N GLU A 170 -16.14 -0.65 13.01
CA GLU A 170 -15.71 0.69 12.59
C GLU A 170 -15.44 0.77 11.09
N SER A 171 -15.20 -0.36 10.40
CA SER A 171 -15.02 -0.43 8.95
C SER A 171 -16.04 -1.38 8.30
N TYR A 172 -16.13 -1.32 6.98
CA TYR A 172 -17.12 -2.09 6.22
C TYR A 172 -16.98 -3.60 6.46
N ILE A 173 -18.12 -4.28 6.73
CA ILE A 173 -18.17 -5.70 7.07
C ILE A 173 -17.59 -6.62 5.98
N GLY A 174 -17.69 -6.23 4.72
CA GLY A 174 -17.14 -6.99 3.58
C GLY A 174 -15.63 -6.81 3.39
N GLY A 175 -14.94 -6.11 4.30
CA GLY A 175 -13.53 -5.79 4.20
C GLY A 175 -13.23 -4.59 3.29
N ARG A 176 -11.95 -4.36 3.06
CA ARG A 176 -11.42 -3.21 2.31
C ARG A 176 -10.41 -3.67 1.27
N TYR A 177 -10.06 -2.77 0.37
CA TYR A 177 -9.15 -3.03 -0.73
C TYR A 177 -7.99 -2.04 -0.74
N ILE A 178 -6.86 -2.49 -1.25
CA ILE A 178 -5.71 -1.65 -1.59
C ILE A 178 -5.25 -2.05 -2.99
N ASP A 179 -5.03 -1.06 -3.86
CA ASP A 179 -4.43 -1.27 -5.17
C ASP A 179 -2.92 -1.13 -5.08
N LEU A 180 -2.22 -2.12 -5.58
CA LEU A 180 -0.78 -2.19 -5.58
C LEU A 180 -0.25 -2.36 -7.01
N LYS A 181 1.07 -2.21 -7.17
CA LYS A 181 1.76 -2.50 -8.43
C LYS A 181 2.77 -3.63 -8.23
N ILE A 182 2.99 -4.40 -9.27
CA ILE A 182 4.02 -5.45 -9.29
C ILE A 182 5.37 -4.84 -8.91
N PRO A 183 6.01 -5.30 -7.82
CA PRO A 183 7.30 -4.77 -7.41
C PRO A 183 8.43 -5.21 -8.34
N LYS A 184 9.48 -4.41 -8.44
CA LYS A 184 10.71 -4.77 -9.19
C LYS A 184 11.60 -5.76 -8.45
N GLY A 185 11.37 -5.96 -7.16
CA GLY A 185 12.15 -6.83 -6.29
C GLY A 185 11.26 -7.65 -5.36
N ASN A 186 11.79 -8.02 -4.22
CA ASN A 186 11.13 -8.86 -3.22
C ASN A 186 10.54 -8.05 -2.04
N THR A 187 10.34 -6.76 -2.21
CA THR A 187 9.73 -5.87 -1.22
C THR A 187 8.69 -5.00 -1.89
N ILE A 188 7.54 -4.83 -1.24
CA ILE A 188 6.46 -3.96 -1.68
C ILE A 188 5.99 -3.09 -0.51
N ALA A 189 5.81 -1.80 -0.76
CA ALA A 189 5.18 -0.91 0.22
C ALA A 189 3.67 -1.14 0.21
N VAL A 190 3.10 -1.32 1.39
CA VAL A 190 1.65 -1.38 1.61
C VAL A 190 1.30 -0.25 2.57
N ASP A 191 0.50 0.68 2.11
CA ASP A 191 -0.03 1.78 2.91
C ASP A 191 -1.51 1.57 3.20
N PHE A 192 -1.83 1.03 4.36
CA PHE A 192 -3.22 0.81 4.79
C PHE A 192 -4.00 2.12 4.99
N ASN A 193 -3.33 3.28 5.07
CA ASN A 193 -4.00 4.58 5.07
C ASN A 193 -4.72 4.85 3.73
N GLN A 194 -4.38 4.10 2.68
CA GLN A 194 -5.03 4.13 1.37
C GLN A 194 -6.06 3.01 1.18
N ALA A 195 -6.43 2.29 2.23
CA ALA A 195 -7.47 1.27 2.14
C ALA A 195 -8.85 1.92 1.92
N TYR A 196 -9.62 1.35 0.98
CA TYR A 196 -10.94 1.84 0.60
C TYR A 196 -11.99 0.73 0.61
N ASN A 197 -13.26 1.13 0.75
CA ASN A 197 -14.36 0.19 0.71
C ASN A 197 -14.74 -0.17 -0.74
N PRO A 198 -15.17 -1.42 -1.00
CA PRO A 198 -15.75 -1.77 -2.29
C PRO A 198 -17.00 -0.94 -2.58
N TYR A 199 -17.29 -0.69 -3.85
CA TYR A 199 -18.44 0.12 -4.26
C TYR A 199 -19.78 -0.44 -3.78
N CYS A 200 -19.89 -1.76 -3.56
CA CYS A 200 -21.09 -2.37 -3.00
C CYS A 200 -21.37 -1.96 -1.55
N ALA A 201 -20.41 -1.38 -0.83
CA ALA A 201 -20.63 -0.77 0.47
C ALA A 201 -21.51 0.51 0.39
N TYR A 202 -21.58 1.11 -0.79
CA TYR A 202 -22.31 2.34 -1.05
C TYR A 202 -23.55 2.13 -1.93
N ASN A 203 -23.53 1.07 -2.76
CA ASN A 203 -24.60 0.85 -3.71
C ASN A 203 -24.63 -0.63 -4.14
N HIS A 204 -25.73 -1.31 -3.79
CA HIS A 204 -25.93 -2.75 -4.03
C HIS A 204 -25.97 -3.17 -5.52
N LYS A 205 -26.01 -2.23 -6.46
CA LYS A 205 -25.90 -2.54 -7.90
C LYS A 205 -24.50 -3.08 -8.27
N TYR A 206 -23.47 -2.78 -7.45
CA TYR A 206 -22.11 -3.21 -7.74
C TYR A 206 -21.87 -4.64 -7.25
N SER A 207 -21.23 -5.43 -8.11
CA SER A 207 -20.77 -6.78 -7.82
C SER A 207 -19.27 -6.74 -7.51
N CYS A 208 -18.92 -6.75 -6.24
CA CYS A 208 -17.56 -6.55 -5.75
C CYS A 208 -16.94 -7.88 -5.28
N PRO A 209 -15.64 -8.12 -5.52
CA PRO A 209 -14.94 -9.30 -5.02
C PRO A 209 -15.07 -9.46 -3.51
N LEU A 210 -15.37 -10.66 -3.05
CA LEU A 210 -15.33 -10.97 -1.62
C LEU A 210 -13.90 -11.17 -1.16
N VAL A 211 -13.60 -10.73 0.06
CA VAL A 211 -12.29 -10.97 0.67
C VAL A 211 -12.13 -12.48 0.89
N PRO A 212 -11.08 -13.13 0.35
CA PRO A 212 -10.77 -14.51 0.64
C PRO A 212 -10.44 -14.71 2.13
N LEU A 213 -10.86 -15.83 2.71
CA LEU A 213 -10.68 -16.12 4.15
C LEU A 213 -9.21 -16.06 4.60
N GLU A 214 -8.27 -16.40 3.71
CA GLU A 214 -6.85 -16.32 3.97
C GLU A 214 -6.30 -14.88 4.09
N ASN A 215 -7.12 -13.90 3.73
CA ASN A 215 -6.81 -12.47 3.86
C ASN A 215 -7.57 -11.81 5.03
N ASP A 216 -8.04 -12.60 5.98
CA ASP A 216 -8.61 -12.11 7.23
C ASP A 216 -7.50 -11.95 8.28
N LEU A 217 -7.31 -10.73 8.79
CA LEU A 217 -6.28 -10.38 9.76
C LEU A 217 -6.84 -10.39 11.18
N ASN A 218 -6.23 -11.15 12.06
CA ASN A 218 -6.60 -11.16 13.49
C ASN A 218 -5.95 -10.01 14.28
N VAL A 219 -6.01 -8.79 13.73
CA VAL A 219 -5.57 -7.53 14.34
C VAL A 219 -6.49 -6.41 13.87
N GLU A 220 -6.51 -5.27 14.56
CA GLU A 220 -7.23 -4.08 14.11
C GLU A 220 -6.35 -3.22 13.20
N ILE A 221 -6.81 -2.91 12.00
CA ILE A 221 -6.17 -1.98 11.07
C ILE A 221 -6.98 -0.67 11.05
N LYS A 222 -6.71 0.19 12.03
CA LYS A 222 -7.37 1.52 12.14
C LYS A 222 -6.72 2.53 11.19
N ALA A 223 -6.85 2.28 9.89
CA ALA A 223 -6.33 3.11 8.81
C ALA A 223 -7.25 3.01 7.59
N GLY A 224 -7.23 4.00 6.70
CA GLY A 224 -8.07 4.07 5.50
C GLY A 224 -9.51 4.48 5.78
N VAL A 225 -10.43 4.09 4.92
CA VAL A 225 -11.86 4.45 4.99
C VAL A 225 -12.57 3.63 6.06
N LYS A 226 -13.42 4.28 6.86
CA LYS A 226 -14.35 3.64 7.81
C LYS A 226 -15.63 3.17 7.12
N THR A 227 -16.58 2.60 7.88
CA THR A 227 -17.90 2.28 7.36
C THR A 227 -18.63 3.54 6.89
N PHE A 228 -19.48 3.40 5.86
CA PHE A 228 -20.21 4.55 5.32
C PHE A 228 -21.50 4.85 6.11
N HIS A 229 -22.21 3.83 6.58
CA HIS A 229 -23.41 3.91 7.42
C HIS A 229 -23.33 2.87 8.54
#